data_e529d817ec857f3414eda3be80f810a8
#
_entry.id   e529d817ec857f3414eda3be80f810a8
#
_cell.length_a   1.000
_cell.length_b   1.000
_cell.length_c   1.000
_cell.angle_alpha   90.00
_cell.angle_beta   90.00
_cell.angle_gamma   90.00
#
_symmetry.space_group_name_H-M   'P 1'
#
loop_
_entity.id
_entity.type
_entity.pdbx_description
1 polymer ?
#
loop_
_entity_poly.entity_id
_entity_poly.type
_entity_poly.pdbx_seq_one_letter_code
_entity_poly.pdbx_strand_id
1 'polypeptide(L)'
;MKRTMKWRVGLIFISWLSMIGFDLFLHAGLLARLYTKPSPFLLSADQAFLRIPLGYLSFLILTIVLVWFMETRNVVGWKSGLLFGLKFGALLWLASTLGLYSISTAGWDLLLGWGIGQALELGIAGIVVGSGLAGKRLSKLVLWVVVFVVVMVIITVILQAVGFAPPMKIV
;
A
#
# COMPACT_ATOMS: atom_id res chain seq x y z
N MET A 1 12.50 9.35 -24.96
CA MET A 1 11.08 9.47 -25.42
C MET A 1 10.28 10.25 -24.39
N LYS A 2 9.66 11.39 -24.74
CA LYS A 2 8.77 12.12 -23.81
C LYS A 2 7.49 11.27 -23.59
N ARG A 3 7.26 10.83 -22.38
CA ARG A 3 6.06 10.06 -22.01
C ARG A 3 4.84 10.97 -22.00
N THR A 4 3.73 10.50 -22.58
CA THR A 4 2.48 11.28 -22.62
C THR A 4 1.84 11.36 -21.24
N MET A 5 1.04 12.41 -20.99
CA MET A 5 0.26 12.53 -19.75
C MET A 5 -0.63 11.31 -19.52
N LYS A 6 -1.31 10.82 -20.58
CA LYS A 6 -2.15 9.60 -20.50
C LYS A 6 -1.36 8.38 -20.00
N TRP A 7 -0.13 8.22 -20.45
CA TRP A 7 0.72 7.12 -20.00
C TRP A 7 1.08 7.25 -18.50
N ARG A 8 1.43 8.46 -18.03
CA ARG A 8 1.72 8.71 -16.61
C ARG A 8 0.53 8.44 -15.72
N VAL A 9 -0.64 8.95 -16.11
CA VAL A 9 -1.90 8.69 -15.38
C VAL A 9 -2.17 7.19 -15.30
N GLY A 10 -2.02 6.46 -16.41
CA GLY A 10 -2.17 5.00 -16.41
C GLY A 10 -1.18 4.31 -15.45
N LEU A 11 0.09 4.73 -15.46
CA LEU A 11 1.10 4.16 -14.55
C LEU A 11 0.77 4.43 -13.08
N ILE A 12 0.32 5.65 -12.74
CA ILE A 12 -0.12 6.02 -11.39
C ILE A 12 -1.26 5.09 -10.93
N PHE A 13 -2.32 4.95 -11.75
CA PHE A 13 -3.46 4.10 -11.37
C PHE A 13 -3.09 2.63 -11.21
N ILE A 14 -2.24 2.08 -12.09
CA ILE A 14 -1.79 0.68 -11.97
C ILE A 14 -0.96 0.49 -10.70
N SER A 15 -0.08 1.42 -10.37
CA SER A 15 0.74 1.36 -9.16
C SER A 15 -0.09 1.53 -7.89
N TRP A 16 -1.06 2.44 -7.91
CA TRP A 16 -2.03 2.62 -6.83
C TRP A 16 -2.86 1.34 -6.59
N LEU A 17 -3.35 0.70 -7.65
CA LEU A 17 -4.07 -0.57 -7.54
C LEU A 17 -3.22 -1.66 -6.88
N SER A 18 -1.91 -1.70 -7.16
CA SER A 18 -1.02 -2.66 -6.51
C SER A 18 -0.87 -2.41 -5.01
N MET A 19 -0.88 -1.14 -4.57
CA MET A 19 -0.91 -0.80 -3.13
C MET A 19 -2.20 -1.26 -2.48
N ILE A 20 -3.36 -0.94 -3.07
CA ILE A 20 -4.68 -1.35 -2.55
C ILE A 20 -4.76 -2.87 -2.38
N GLY A 21 -4.27 -3.63 -3.37
CA GLY A 21 -4.31 -5.08 -3.29
C GLY A 21 -3.46 -5.64 -2.15
N PHE A 22 -2.31 -5.06 -1.89
CA PHE A 22 -1.48 -5.44 -0.75
C PHE A 22 -2.04 -4.94 0.58
N ASP A 23 -2.57 -3.72 0.64
CA ASP A 23 -3.22 -3.14 1.80
C ASP A 23 -4.38 -4.01 2.31
N LEU A 24 -5.21 -4.49 1.39
CA LEU A 24 -6.28 -5.42 1.73
C LEU A 24 -5.74 -6.69 2.42
N PHE A 25 -4.71 -7.31 1.86
CA PHE A 25 -4.05 -8.47 2.47
C PHE A 25 -3.42 -8.14 3.82
N LEU A 26 -2.77 -6.99 3.92
CA LEU A 26 -2.13 -6.54 5.15
C LEU A 26 -3.16 -6.34 6.27
N HIS A 27 -4.19 -5.52 6.01
CA HIS A 27 -5.13 -5.09 7.04
C HIS A 27 -6.24 -6.10 7.32
N ALA A 28 -6.77 -6.78 6.30
CA ALA A 28 -7.80 -7.81 6.48
C ALA A 28 -7.25 -9.23 6.70
N GLY A 29 -5.94 -9.42 6.52
CA GLY A 29 -5.24 -10.68 6.74
C GLY A 29 -4.26 -10.59 7.91
N LEU A 30 -3.07 -10.05 7.70
CA LEU A 30 -1.98 -10.13 8.67
C LEU A 30 -2.23 -9.32 9.95
N LEU A 31 -2.70 -8.08 9.83
CA LEU A 31 -2.91 -7.16 10.94
C LEU A 31 -4.35 -7.20 11.50
N ALA A 32 -5.23 -8.00 10.90
CA ALA A 32 -6.66 -8.01 11.23
C ALA A 32 -6.93 -8.20 12.73
N ARG A 33 -6.14 -9.02 13.43
CA ARG A 33 -6.27 -9.23 14.87
C ARG A 33 -5.94 -8.01 15.72
N LEU A 34 -5.11 -7.08 15.23
CA LEU A 34 -4.82 -5.84 15.95
C LEU A 34 -6.05 -4.95 16.07
N TYR A 35 -6.94 -5.01 15.07
CA TYR A 35 -8.18 -4.22 15.04
C TYR A 35 -9.33 -4.79 15.83
N THR A 36 -9.22 -6.01 16.33
CA THR A 36 -10.25 -6.61 17.21
C THR A 36 -10.11 -6.19 18.67
N LYS A 37 -8.97 -5.61 19.04
CA LYS A 37 -8.73 -5.13 20.41
C LYS A 37 -9.35 -3.75 20.58
N PRO A 38 -10.09 -3.49 21.68
CA PRO A 38 -10.54 -2.13 21.98
C PRO A 38 -9.35 -1.16 22.02
N SER A 39 -9.47 -0.06 21.36
CA SER A 39 -8.41 0.95 21.31
C SER A 39 -9.01 2.35 21.45
N PRO A 40 -8.51 3.18 22.38
CA PRO A 40 -8.93 4.59 22.46
C PRO A 40 -8.41 5.43 21.29
N PHE A 41 -7.48 4.87 20.49
CA PHE A 41 -6.86 5.54 19.35
C PHE A 41 -7.61 5.27 18.04
N LEU A 42 -8.15 4.05 17.85
CA LEU A 42 -8.82 3.64 16.62
C LEU A 42 -10.31 3.96 16.67
N LEU A 43 -10.85 4.27 15.51
CA LEU A 43 -12.30 4.32 15.31
C LEU A 43 -12.92 2.92 15.47
N SER A 44 -14.23 2.88 15.79
CA SER A 44 -14.97 1.64 15.67
C SER A 44 -14.93 1.08 14.25
N ALA A 45 -15.09 -0.23 14.08
CA ALA A 45 -15.03 -0.88 12.77
C ALA A 45 -15.98 -0.23 11.76
N ASP A 46 -17.21 0.09 12.16
CA ASP A 46 -18.24 0.70 11.30
C ASP A 46 -17.81 2.12 10.85
N GLN A 47 -17.30 2.92 11.78
CA GLN A 47 -16.81 4.26 11.46
C GLN A 47 -15.57 4.23 10.56
N ALA A 48 -14.66 3.26 10.80
CA ALA A 48 -13.46 3.07 9.98
C ALA A 48 -13.83 2.64 8.57
N PHE A 49 -14.80 1.73 8.41
CA PHE A 49 -15.27 1.24 7.11
C PHE A 49 -15.73 2.39 6.19
N LEU A 50 -16.50 3.33 6.73
CA LEU A 50 -16.96 4.49 5.98
C LEU A 50 -15.82 5.43 5.53
N ARG A 51 -14.64 5.33 6.15
CA ARG A 51 -13.47 6.16 5.85
C ARG A 51 -12.41 5.46 4.98
N ILE A 52 -12.58 4.18 4.64
CA ILE A 52 -11.67 3.45 3.73
C ILE A 52 -11.38 4.23 2.44
N PRO A 53 -12.38 4.85 1.76
CA PRO A 53 -12.10 5.63 0.55
C PRO A 53 -11.10 6.78 0.75
N LEU A 54 -11.07 7.40 1.95
CA LEU A 54 -10.09 8.43 2.29
C LEU A 54 -8.67 7.85 2.42
N GLY A 55 -8.55 6.65 2.99
CA GLY A 55 -7.29 5.91 3.05
C GLY A 55 -6.76 5.63 1.65
N TYR A 56 -7.60 5.13 0.76
CA TYR A 56 -7.21 4.86 -0.63
C TYR A 56 -6.88 6.13 -1.42
N LEU A 57 -7.54 7.26 -1.12
CA LEU A 57 -7.17 8.55 -1.69
C LEU A 57 -5.77 8.99 -1.22
N SER A 58 -5.42 8.76 0.05
CA SER A 58 -4.07 9.04 0.54
C SER A 58 -3.01 8.23 -0.19
N PHE A 59 -3.27 6.95 -0.48
CA PHE A 59 -2.37 6.10 -1.30
C PHE A 59 -2.22 6.60 -2.73
N LEU A 60 -3.29 7.15 -3.32
CA LEU A 60 -3.20 7.76 -4.64
C LEU A 60 -2.24 8.96 -4.61
N ILE A 61 -2.34 9.82 -3.60
CA ILE A 61 -1.43 10.96 -3.42
C ILE A 61 0.01 10.47 -3.27
N LEU A 62 0.26 9.46 -2.41
CA LEU A 62 1.58 8.87 -2.23
C LEU A 62 2.14 8.27 -3.52
N THR A 63 1.28 7.63 -4.31
CA THR A 63 1.67 7.07 -5.62
C THR A 63 2.06 8.16 -6.60
N ILE A 64 1.33 9.28 -6.64
CA ILE A 64 1.67 10.44 -7.46
C ILE A 64 3.05 10.99 -7.08
N VAL A 65 3.31 11.17 -5.78
CA VAL A 65 4.60 11.63 -5.26
C VAL A 65 5.72 10.65 -5.59
N LEU A 66 5.46 9.34 -5.42
CA LEU A 66 6.43 8.28 -5.75
C LEU A 66 6.81 8.32 -7.24
N VAL A 67 5.81 8.40 -8.14
CA VAL A 67 6.05 8.48 -9.60
C VAL A 67 6.87 9.73 -9.93
N TRP A 68 6.49 10.89 -9.38
CA TRP A 68 7.20 12.13 -9.58
C TRP A 68 8.68 12.03 -9.14
N PHE A 69 8.95 11.53 -7.94
CA PHE A 69 10.31 11.37 -7.44
C PHE A 69 11.12 10.38 -8.28
N MET A 70 10.53 9.24 -8.63
CA MET A 70 11.24 8.25 -9.45
C MET A 70 11.53 8.75 -10.86
N GLU A 71 10.63 9.52 -11.47
CA GLU A 71 10.89 10.17 -12.77
C GLU A 71 12.02 11.21 -12.64
N THR A 72 11.96 12.10 -11.65
CA THR A 72 12.98 13.16 -11.48
C THR A 72 14.35 12.62 -11.11
N ARG A 73 14.42 11.49 -10.41
CA ARG A 73 15.68 10.83 -10.01
C ARG A 73 16.14 9.76 -11.00
N ASN A 74 15.44 9.56 -12.12
CA ASN A 74 15.72 8.53 -13.11
C ASN A 74 15.83 7.13 -12.50
N VAL A 75 14.95 6.78 -11.56
CA VAL A 75 14.90 5.46 -10.94
C VAL A 75 14.21 4.49 -11.88
N VAL A 76 14.97 3.70 -12.62
CA VAL A 76 14.48 2.81 -13.69
C VAL A 76 14.75 1.35 -13.38
N GLY A 77 13.78 0.49 -13.65
CA GLY A 77 13.86 -0.95 -13.41
C GLY A 77 13.22 -1.38 -12.10
N TRP A 78 12.74 -2.63 -12.07
CA TRP A 78 11.96 -3.13 -10.94
C TRP A 78 12.74 -3.20 -9.61
N LYS A 79 14.02 -3.60 -9.65
CA LYS A 79 14.88 -3.68 -8.45
C LYS A 79 15.13 -2.29 -7.86
N SER A 80 15.53 -1.34 -8.72
CA SER A 80 15.76 0.04 -8.28
C SER A 80 14.48 0.67 -7.77
N GLY A 81 13.34 0.38 -8.42
CA GLY A 81 12.03 0.84 -7.98
C GLY A 81 11.62 0.27 -6.63
N LEU A 82 11.80 -1.04 -6.42
CA LEU A 82 11.57 -1.68 -5.13
C LEU A 82 12.39 -1.01 -4.02
N LEU A 83 13.70 -0.90 -4.20
CA LEU A 83 14.59 -0.32 -3.19
C LEU A 83 14.28 1.15 -2.91
N PHE A 84 13.94 1.91 -3.95
CA PHE A 84 13.54 3.31 -3.77
C PHE A 84 12.23 3.41 -3.01
N GLY A 85 11.20 2.65 -3.38
CA GLY A 85 9.91 2.62 -2.72
C GLY A 85 10.01 2.20 -1.25
N LEU A 86 10.79 1.13 -0.96
CA LEU A 86 11.03 0.67 0.42
C LEU A 86 11.71 1.76 1.27
N LYS A 87 12.78 2.39 0.76
CA LYS A 87 13.48 3.46 1.47
C LYS A 87 12.58 4.67 1.70
N PHE A 88 11.87 5.09 0.67
CA PHE A 88 10.96 6.22 0.75
C PHE A 88 9.83 5.95 1.76
N GLY A 89 9.21 4.78 1.68
CA GLY A 89 8.17 4.34 2.61
C GLY A 89 8.66 4.24 4.05
N ALA A 90 9.83 3.61 4.26
CA ALA A 90 10.41 3.48 5.59
C ALA A 90 10.71 4.83 6.24
N LEU A 91 11.29 5.79 5.50
CA LEU A 91 11.58 7.12 6.03
C LEU A 91 10.30 7.90 6.33
N LEU A 92 9.32 7.87 5.42
CA LEU A 92 8.04 8.54 5.60
C LEU A 92 7.32 8.03 6.85
N TRP A 93 7.26 6.70 6.99
CA TRP A 93 6.56 6.10 8.12
C TRP A 93 7.34 6.12 9.42
N LEU A 94 8.64 6.08 9.39
CA LEU A 94 9.44 6.30 10.61
C LEU A 94 9.13 7.68 11.20
N ALA A 95 9.11 8.72 10.36
CA ALA A 95 8.76 10.07 10.81
C ALA A 95 7.31 10.14 11.33
N SER A 96 6.35 9.55 10.60
CA SER A 96 4.94 9.53 11.00
C SER A 96 4.70 8.71 12.28
N THR A 97 5.34 7.56 12.42
CA THR A 97 5.25 6.70 13.61
C THR A 97 5.77 7.41 14.86
N LEU A 98 6.93 8.04 14.77
CA LEU A 98 7.48 8.83 15.89
C LEU A 98 6.56 10.01 16.26
N GLY A 99 6.03 10.70 15.25
CA GLY A 99 5.06 11.79 15.46
C GLY A 99 3.79 11.30 16.15
N LEU A 100 3.18 10.22 15.67
CA LEU A 100 1.98 9.63 16.27
C LEU A 100 2.24 9.12 17.69
N TYR A 101 3.34 8.44 17.91
CA TYR A 101 3.70 7.93 19.23
C TYR A 101 3.87 9.05 20.26
N SER A 102 4.39 10.21 19.84
CA SER A 102 4.61 11.35 20.73
C SER A 102 3.32 12.04 21.20
N ILE A 103 2.21 11.88 20.50
CA ILE A 103 0.96 12.64 20.75
C ILE A 103 -0.29 11.75 20.88
N SER A 104 -0.15 10.44 20.85
CA SER A 104 -1.31 9.53 20.87
C SER A 104 -1.09 8.33 21.78
N THR A 105 -2.17 7.59 22.05
CA THR A 105 -2.16 6.34 22.83
C THR A 105 -1.97 5.11 21.93
N ALA A 106 -1.54 5.28 20.68
CA ALA A 106 -1.31 4.18 19.77
C ALA A 106 -0.19 3.25 20.26
N GLY A 107 -0.46 1.96 20.31
CA GLY A 107 0.53 0.96 20.72
C GLY A 107 1.61 0.72 19.67
N TRP A 108 2.78 0.34 20.11
CA TRP A 108 3.91 0.03 19.24
C TRP A 108 3.62 -1.11 18.24
N ASP A 109 2.85 -2.12 18.62
CA ASP A 109 2.45 -3.22 17.77
C ASP A 109 1.68 -2.73 16.53
N LEU A 110 0.75 -1.80 16.73
CA LEU A 110 0.00 -1.17 15.66
C LEU A 110 0.88 -0.28 14.79
N LEU A 111 1.65 0.60 15.40
CA LEU A 111 2.50 1.57 14.68
C LEU A 111 3.59 0.88 13.87
N LEU A 112 4.23 -0.17 14.40
CA LEU A 112 5.22 -0.97 13.67
C LEU A 112 4.57 -1.76 12.53
N GLY A 113 3.39 -2.37 12.78
CA GLY A 113 2.63 -3.05 11.74
C GLY A 113 2.31 -2.13 10.56
N TRP A 114 1.83 -0.93 10.84
CA TRP A 114 1.58 0.08 9.82
C TRP A 114 2.86 0.56 9.13
N GLY A 115 3.91 0.83 9.90
CA GLY A 115 5.17 1.32 9.36
C GLY A 115 5.83 0.35 8.39
N ILE A 116 5.91 -0.93 8.77
CA ILE A 116 6.44 -1.99 7.90
C ILE A 116 5.52 -2.19 6.69
N GLY A 117 4.21 -2.23 6.92
CA GLY A 117 3.22 -2.40 5.87
C GLY A 117 3.34 -1.33 4.78
N GLN A 118 3.34 -0.08 5.17
CA GLN A 118 3.45 1.05 4.24
C GLN A 118 4.79 1.09 3.49
N ALA A 119 5.88 0.70 4.15
CA ALA A 119 7.15 0.58 3.45
C ALA A 119 7.07 -0.50 2.35
N LEU A 120 6.44 -1.64 2.63
CA LEU A 120 6.22 -2.70 1.65
C LEU A 120 5.28 -2.27 0.52
N GLU A 121 4.19 -1.57 0.82
CA GLU A 121 3.25 -1.03 -0.16
C GLU A 121 3.92 -0.10 -1.16
N LEU A 122 4.72 0.85 -0.66
CA LEU A 122 5.49 1.75 -1.52
C LEU A 122 6.61 1.01 -2.27
N GLY A 123 7.18 -0.04 -1.69
CA GLY A 123 8.11 -0.94 -2.38
C GLY A 123 7.45 -1.64 -3.57
N ILE A 124 6.24 -2.19 -3.38
CA ILE A 124 5.44 -2.86 -4.42
C ILE A 124 5.06 -1.85 -5.52
N ALA A 125 4.54 -0.68 -5.15
CA ALA A 125 4.27 0.39 -6.11
C ALA A 125 5.55 0.79 -6.88
N GLY A 126 6.69 0.87 -6.19
CA GLY A 126 8.00 1.14 -6.78
C GLY A 126 8.42 0.11 -7.83
N ILE A 127 8.11 -1.20 -7.64
CA ILE A 127 8.32 -2.24 -8.66
C ILE A 127 7.55 -1.90 -9.94
N VAL A 128 6.28 -1.54 -9.79
CA VAL A 128 5.39 -1.23 -10.93
C VAL A 128 5.89 0.02 -11.64
N VAL A 129 6.14 1.10 -10.89
CA VAL A 129 6.64 2.37 -11.43
C VAL A 129 7.97 2.16 -12.15
N GLY A 130 8.96 1.56 -11.49
CA GLY A 130 10.29 1.32 -12.04
C GLY A 130 10.25 0.45 -13.30
N SER A 131 9.37 -0.56 -13.33
CA SER A 131 9.15 -1.40 -14.52
C SER A 131 8.54 -0.60 -15.68
N GLY A 132 7.57 0.26 -15.41
CA GLY A 132 6.99 1.16 -16.39
C GLY A 132 8.03 2.15 -16.92
N LEU A 133 8.82 2.73 -16.03
CA LEU A 133 9.92 3.62 -16.38
C LEU A 133 11.02 2.92 -17.21
N ALA A 134 11.20 1.62 -17.09
CA ALA A 134 12.07 0.80 -17.92
C ALA A 134 11.47 0.45 -19.30
N GLY A 135 10.28 0.95 -19.63
CA GLY A 135 9.66 0.75 -20.95
C GLY A 135 8.72 -0.45 -21.05
N LYS A 136 8.36 -1.12 -19.94
CA LYS A 136 7.31 -2.16 -19.99
C LYS A 136 5.98 -1.57 -20.44
N ARG A 137 5.27 -2.30 -21.31
CA ARG A 137 3.93 -1.92 -21.79
C ARG A 137 2.95 -1.87 -20.63
N LEU A 138 2.11 -0.82 -20.54
CA LEU A 138 1.10 -0.69 -19.49
C LEU A 138 0.16 -1.88 -19.43
N SER A 139 -0.24 -2.46 -20.57
CA SER A 139 -1.09 -3.65 -20.62
C SER A 139 -0.48 -4.86 -19.89
N LYS A 140 0.85 -5.07 -20.00
CA LYS A 140 1.54 -6.11 -19.26
C LYS A 140 1.58 -5.81 -17.76
N LEU A 141 1.79 -4.53 -17.38
CA LEU A 141 1.74 -4.13 -15.97
C LEU A 141 0.36 -4.31 -15.37
N VAL A 142 -0.70 -3.94 -16.10
CA VAL A 142 -2.09 -4.20 -15.69
C VAL A 142 -2.31 -5.68 -15.41
N LEU A 143 -1.94 -6.56 -16.34
CA LEU A 143 -2.08 -8.00 -16.15
C LEU A 143 -1.37 -8.50 -14.89
N TRP A 144 -0.11 -8.09 -14.69
CA TRP A 144 0.67 -8.49 -13.52
C TRP A 144 0.07 -7.99 -12.22
N VAL A 145 -0.40 -6.73 -12.19
CA VAL A 145 -1.01 -6.15 -11.00
C VAL A 145 -2.37 -6.79 -10.71
N VAL A 146 -3.20 -7.05 -11.74
CA VAL A 146 -4.49 -7.75 -11.54
C VAL A 146 -4.25 -9.14 -10.97
N VAL A 147 -3.32 -9.92 -11.52
CA VAL A 147 -2.97 -11.24 -10.99
C VAL A 147 -2.47 -11.13 -9.55
N PHE A 148 -1.60 -10.16 -9.26
CA PHE A 148 -1.11 -9.91 -7.90
C PHE A 148 -2.26 -9.59 -6.93
N VAL A 149 -3.18 -8.69 -7.28
CA VAL A 149 -4.34 -8.34 -6.44
C VAL A 149 -5.22 -9.56 -6.18
N VAL A 150 -5.53 -10.35 -7.23
CA VAL A 150 -6.32 -11.59 -7.09
C VAL A 150 -5.62 -12.56 -6.12
N VAL A 151 -4.31 -12.74 -6.25
CA VAL A 151 -3.54 -13.59 -5.32
C VAL A 151 -3.61 -13.07 -3.89
N MET A 152 -3.49 -11.75 -3.67
CA MET A 152 -3.60 -11.15 -2.33
C MET A 152 -4.99 -11.37 -1.73
N VAL A 153 -6.05 -11.20 -2.52
CA VAL A 153 -7.44 -11.48 -2.09
C VAL A 153 -7.60 -12.96 -1.71
N ILE A 154 -7.13 -13.87 -2.54
CA ILE A 154 -7.21 -15.32 -2.26
C ILE A 154 -6.49 -15.67 -0.97
N ILE A 155 -5.27 -15.17 -0.77
CA ILE A 155 -4.51 -15.41 0.47
C ILE A 155 -5.27 -14.84 1.67
N THR A 156 -5.84 -13.63 1.57
CA THR A 156 -6.64 -13.04 2.65
C THR A 156 -7.82 -13.92 3.02
N VAL A 157 -8.57 -14.42 2.03
CA VAL A 157 -9.71 -15.32 2.25
C VAL A 157 -9.25 -16.63 2.92
N ILE A 158 -8.13 -17.20 2.48
CA ILE A 158 -7.56 -18.40 3.10
C ILE A 158 -7.20 -18.15 4.57
N LEU A 159 -6.53 -17.03 4.88
CA LEU A 159 -6.16 -16.67 6.25
C LEU A 159 -7.39 -16.53 7.17
N GLN A 160 -8.49 -16.00 6.63
CA GLN A 160 -9.76 -15.90 7.34
C GLN A 160 -10.43 -17.29 7.52
N ALA A 161 -10.43 -18.10 6.47
CA ALA A 161 -11.04 -19.44 6.49
C ALA A 161 -10.34 -20.40 7.48
N VAL A 162 -9.01 -20.30 7.63
CA VAL A 162 -8.25 -21.12 8.59
C VAL A 162 -8.22 -20.50 10.00
N GLY A 163 -8.95 -19.41 10.26
CA GLY A 163 -9.03 -18.76 11.56
C GLY A 163 -7.79 -17.97 11.98
N PHE A 164 -6.84 -17.74 11.07
CA PHE A 164 -5.69 -16.88 11.34
C PHE A 164 -6.10 -15.42 11.47
N ALA A 165 -6.99 -14.96 10.63
CA ALA A 165 -7.58 -13.62 10.67
C ALA A 165 -9.08 -13.71 10.99
N PRO A 166 -9.64 -12.74 11.75
CA PRO A 166 -11.09 -12.67 11.94
C PRO A 166 -11.78 -12.40 10.59
N PRO A 167 -12.97 -12.98 10.35
CA PRO A 167 -13.73 -12.66 9.13
C PRO A 167 -14.14 -11.19 9.13
N MET A 168 -14.06 -10.54 7.97
CA MET A 168 -14.64 -9.21 7.79
C MET A 168 -16.18 -9.34 7.94
N LYS A 169 -16.73 -8.82 9.02
CA LYS A 169 -18.17 -8.65 9.15
C LYS A 169 -18.55 -7.38 8.43
N ILE A 170 -19.16 -7.53 7.23
CA ILE A 170 -19.92 -6.48 6.59
C ILE A 170 -21.26 -6.46 7.33
N VAL A 171 -21.42 -5.53 8.25
CA VAL A 171 -22.69 -5.31 8.96
C VAL A 171 -23.52 -4.31 8.16
#